data_fcb6ed30624bf192596c729f4bded7b6
#
_entry.id   fcb6ed30624bf192596c729f4bded7b6
#
_cell.length_a   1.000
_cell.length_b   1.000
_cell.length_c   1.000
_cell.angle_alpha   90.00
_cell.angle_beta   90.00
_cell.angle_gamma   90.00
#
_symmetry.space_group_name_H-M   'P 1'
#
loop_
_entity.id
_entity.type
_entity.pdbx_description
1 polymer ?
#
loop_
_entity_poly.entity_id
_entity_poly.type
_entity_poly.pdbx_seq_one_letter_code
_entity_poly.pdbx_strand_id
1 'polypeptide(L)'
;MKKIRRRRKTLRINTPMSFGILCAAMLILVGGGAYALAAGVIAPAVNAAVEARATPEPTPTATPPVITPIPSPSFDPQDANLTTTTDPVTGEIVAVDPETLVTETPEPTATPAPLAGRTIVIDAGKSKGGTHRGVSSKTYEYKINFAFAQALQEELAGLGATVVMTRESNDEVVDAGTRVRIANSSNADILISLFCNDLTNSATRGAEAFIAKGASESSKKLATAVLTGYTNATGMPVRETEDGTVRTVTNKEVLSKSKLPAMGLVLGQLSNRSDDANLNDAAFIAKAARGIASGIRSYYGA
;
A
#
# COMPACT_ATOMS: atom_id res chain seq x y z
N MET A 1 53.10 16.87 -56.20
CA MET A 1 52.76 17.11 -54.79
C MET A 1 52.53 15.79 -54.08
N LYS A 2 53.48 15.31 -53.25
CA LYS A 2 53.44 14.03 -52.52
C LYS A 2 52.72 14.23 -51.17
N LYS A 3 51.57 13.55 -50.91
CA LYS A 3 50.88 13.52 -49.64
C LYS A 3 51.57 12.56 -48.70
N ILE A 4 52.13 13.11 -47.57
CA ILE A 4 52.75 12.34 -46.49
C ILE A 4 51.61 11.87 -45.55
N ARG A 5 51.38 10.54 -45.49
CA ARG A 5 50.50 9.90 -44.53
C ARG A 5 51.26 9.71 -43.19
N ARG A 6 50.91 10.45 -42.15
CA ARG A 6 51.39 10.18 -40.78
C ARG A 6 50.60 8.99 -40.17
N ARG A 7 51.29 7.87 -39.97
CA ARG A 7 50.79 6.76 -39.15
C ARG A 7 50.84 7.13 -37.65
N ARG A 8 49.66 7.15 -37.01
CA ARG A 8 49.60 7.19 -35.55
C ARG A 8 49.90 5.80 -34.99
N LYS A 9 50.99 5.67 -34.22
CA LYS A 9 51.29 4.48 -33.39
C LYS A 9 50.42 4.56 -32.15
N THR A 10 49.50 3.60 -31.97
CA THR A 10 48.81 3.36 -30.70
C THR A 10 49.75 2.62 -29.76
N LEU A 11 50.08 3.25 -28.67
CA LEU A 11 50.84 2.63 -27.55
C LEU A 11 49.91 1.68 -26.80
N ARG A 12 50.09 0.38 -26.90
CA ARG A 12 49.47 -0.62 -25.99
C ARG A 12 50.26 -0.63 -24.71
N ILE A 13 49.67 -0.15 -23.62
CA ILE A 13 50.23 -0.32 -22.27
C ILE A 13 49.77 -1.69 -21.76
N ASN A 14 50.67 -2.63 -21.69
CA ASN A 14 50.45 -3.90 -20.97
C ASN A 14 50.57 -3.59 -19.48
N THR A 15 49.45 -3.64 -18.76
CA THR A 15 49.45 -3.57 -17.31
C THR A 15 49.91 -4.90 -16.73
N PRO A 16 50.97 -4.93 -15.91
CA PRO A 16 51.40 -6.17 -15.31
C PRO A 16 50.45 -6.64 -14.23
N MET A 17 50.14 -7.91 -14.24
CA MET A 17 49.28 -8.67 -13.34
C MET A 17 49.63 -8.58 -11.85
N SER A 18 50.74 -7.92 -11.50
CA SER A 18 51.27 -7.81 -10.12
C SER A 18 50.61 -6.76 -9.26
N PHE A 19 49.81 -5.82 -9.80
CA PHE A 19 49.19 -4.78 -9.01
C PHE A 19 47.90 -5.25 -8.28
N GLY A 20 47.21 -6.25 -8.80
CA GLY A 20 45.99 -6.82 -8.20
C GLY A 20 46.26 -7.61 -6.91
N ILE A 21 47.39 -8.29 -6.82
CA ILE A 21 47.73 -9.12 -5.65
C ILE A 21 48.14 -8.27 -4.46
N LEU A 22 48.81 -7.14 -4.67
CA LEU A 22 49.20 -6.23 -3.59
C LEU A 22 48.01 -5.51 -2.92
N CYS A 23 46.99 -5.17 -3.69
CA CYS A 23 45.77 -4.56 -3.15
C CYS A 23 44.90 -5.54 -2.37
N ALA A 24 44.86 -6.81 -2.77
CA ALA A 24 44.11 -7.84 -2.04
C ALA A 24 44.73 -8.17 -0.69
N ALA A 25 46.07 -8.20 -0.60
CA ALA A 25 46.79 -8.45 0.66
C ALA A 25 46.64 -7.30 1.67
N MET A 26 46.55 -6.05 1.20
CA MET A 26 46.35 -4.89 2.07
C MET A 26 44.93 -4.78 2.64
N LEU A 27 43.90 -5.22 1.89
CA LEU A 27 42.52 -5.26 2.36
C LEU A 27 42.28 -6.33 3.43
N ILE A 28 42.98 -7.45 3.39
CA ILE A 28 42.87 -8.52 4.39
C ILE A 28 43.51 -8.09 5.73
N LEU A 29 44.59 -7.32 5.70
CA LEU A 29 45.25 -6.83 6.92
C LEU A 29 44.47 -5.72 7.64
N VAL A 30 43.77 -4.87 6.90
CA VAL A 30 42.93 -3.81 7.48
C VAL A 30 41.58 -4.36 7.96
N GLY A 31 41.00 -5.33 7.25
CA GLY A 31 39.72 -5.96 7.61
C GLY A 31 39.85 -6.89 8.84
N GLY A 32 40.92 -7.61 8.99
CA GLY A 32 41.14 -8.53 10.11
C GLY A 32 41.39 -7.85 11.46
N GLY A 33 42.06 -6.69 11.46
CA GLY A 33 42.30 -5.91 12.68
C GLY A 33 41.04 -5.24 13.24
N ALA A 34 40.16 -4.78 12.38
CA ALA A 34 38.87 -4.15 12.78
C ALA A 34 37.89 -5.18 13.35
N TYR A 35 37.92 -6.42 12.85
CA TYR A 35 37.02 -7.48 13.31
C TYR A 35 37.36 -7.99 14.71
N ALA A 36 38.65 -8.06 15.03
CA ALA A 36 39.12 -8.49 16.35
C ALA A 36 38.84 -7.46 17.46
N LEU A 37 38.86 -6.16 17.15
CA LEU A 37 38.51 -5.09 18.09
C LEU A 37 37.01 -5.00 18.35
N ALA A 38 36.15 -5.26 17.34
CA ALA A 38 34.71 -5.22 17.48
C ALA A 38 34.14 -6.41 18.28
N ALA A 39 34.74 -7.59 18.15
CA ALA A 39 34.29 -8.81 18.86
C ALA A 39 34.54 -8.78 20.37
N GLY A 40 35.59 -8.08 20.82
CA GLY A 40 35.94 -8.01 22.24
C GLY A 40 35.15 -6.99 23.10
N VAL A 41 34.60 -5.95 22.47
CA VAL A 41 33.96 -4.83 23.18
C VAL A 41 32.42 -4.90 23.12
N ILE A 42 31.84 -5.58 22.12
CA ILE A 42 30.39 -5.62 21.89
C ILE A 42 29.70 -6.81 22.59
N ALA A 43 30.43 -7.91 22.83
CA ALA A 43 29.85 -9.11 23.44
C ALA A 43 29.23 -8.88 24.84
N PRO A 44 29.82 -8.12 25.79
CA PRO A 44 29.19 -7.89 27.08
C PRO A 44 27.97 -6.95 27.02
N ALA A 45 27.89 -6.03 26.04
CA ALA A 45 26.77 -5.10 25.93
C ALA A 45 25.50 -5.75 25.34
N VAL A 46 25.67 -6.75 24.46
CA VAL A 46 24.53 -7.46 23.86
C VAL A 46 23.88 -8.40 24.87
N ASN A 47 24.67 -9.06 25.73
CA ASN A 47 24.13 -9.94 26.76
C ASN A 47 23.37 -9.16 27.84
N ALA A 48 23.86 -7.98 28.24
CA ALA A 48 23.14 -7.13 29.18
C ALA A 48 21.80 -6.59 28.64
N ALA A 49 21.71 -6.37 27.31
CA ALA A 49 20.47 -5.94 26.66
C ALA A 49 19.44 -7.07 26.49
N VAL A 50 19.88 -8.32 26.42
CA VAL A 50 18.99 -9.50 26.34
C VAL A 50 18.41 -9.84 27.71
N GLU A 51 19.19 -9.70 28.80
CA GLU A 51 18.69 -9.92 30.16
C GLU A 51 17.73 -8.82 30.66
N ALA A 52 17.83 -7.61 30.13
CA ALA A 52 16.90 -6.49 30.47
C ALA A 52 15.55 -6.58 29.77
N ARG A 53 15.35 -7.52 28.85
CA ARG A 53 14.05 -7.83 28.23
C ARG A 53 13.36 -8.98 28.99
N ALA A 54 13.12 -8.78 30.28
CA ALA A 54 12.19 -9.61 31.01
C ALA A 54 10.82 -9.50 30.36
N THR A 55 10.27 -10.65 30.01
CA THR A 55 8.90 -10.81 29.49
C THR A 55 7.94 -10.02 30.37
N PRO A 56 7.09 -9.13 29.83
CA PRO A 56 6.06 -8.51 30.67
C PRO A 56 5.17 -9.63 31.20
N GLU A 57 5.01 -9.64 32.51
CA GLU A 57 4.08 -10.50 33.24
C GLU A 57 2.69 -10.30 32.62
N PRO A 58 1.92 -11.35 32.31
CA PRO A 58 0.60 -11.20 31.73
C PRO A 58 -0.25 -10.37 32.66
N THR A 59 -0.71 -9.22 32.21
CA THR A 59 -1.69 -8.38 32.88
C THR A 59 -2.88 -9.26 33.25
N PRO A 60 -3.35 -9.28 34.50
CA PRO A 60 -4.49 -10.11 34.87
C PRO A 60 -5.69 -9.70 34.01
N THR A 61 -6.19 -10.67 33.25
CA THR A 61 -7.42 -10.55 32.50
C THR A 61 -8.52 -10.13 33.44
N ALA A 62 -9.08 -8.95 33.23
CA ALA A 62 -10.23 -8.49 34.01
C ALA A 62 -11.33 -9.55 33.90
N THR A 63 -11.71 -10.09 35.03
CA THR A 63 -12.84 -11.00 35.18
C THR A 63 -14.07 -10.28 34.62
N PRO A 64 -14.83 -10.87 33.69
CA PRO A 64 -16.05 -10.25 33.21
C PRO A 64 -16.99 -10.03 34.40
N PRO A 65 -17.76 -8.92 34.44
CA PRO A 65 -18.68 -8.64 35.50
C PRO A 65 -19.67 -9.81 35.65
N VAL A 66 -19.79 -10.31 36.86
CA VAL A 66 -20.83 -11.31 37.22
C VAL A 66 -22.17 -10.63 36.96
N ILE A 67 -22.88 -11.08 35.97
CA ILE A 67 -24.26 -10.66 35.69
C ILE A 67 -25.10 -11.37 36.79
N THR A 68 -25.45 -10.66 37.82
CA THR A 68 -26.48 -11.11 38.76
C THR A 68 -27.78 -11.26 37.97
N PRO A 69 -28.45 -12.44 38.05
CA PRO A 69 -29.72 -12.59 37.37
C PRO A 69 -30.73 -11.59 37.99
N ILE A 70 -31.36 -10.81 37.10
CA ILE A 70 -32.48 -9.94 37.47
C ILE A 70 -33.56 -10.85 38.01
N PRO A 71 -34.09 -10.60 39.20
CA PRO A 71 -35.20 -11.40 39.71
C PRO A 71 -36.36 -11.30 38.74
N SER A 72 -36.91 -12.43 38.31
CA SER A 72 -38.11 -12.50 37.52
C SER A 72 -39.23 -11.76 38.26
N PRO A 73 -39.97 -10.85 37.62
CA PRO A 73 -41.12 -10.22 38.21
C PRO A 73 -42.13 -11.33 38.56
N SER A 74 -42.57 -11.36 39.81
CA SER A 74 -43.67 -12.21 40.22
C SER A 74 -44.93 -11.72 39.55
N PHE A 75 -45.50 -12.57 38.73
CA PHE A 75 -46.76 -12.30 38.01
C PHE A 75 -47.91 -12.37 39.03
N ASP A 76 -48.60 -11.24 39.21
CA ASP A 76 -49.88 -11.19 39.94
C ASP A 76 -51.01 -11.43 38.92
N PRO A 77 -51.83 -12.50 39.08
CA PRO A 77 -52.85 -12.85 38.07
C PRO A 77 -54.01 -11.81 37.97
N GLN A 78 -53.98 -10.75 38.75
CA GLN A 78 -55.08 -9.75 38.75
C GLN A 78 -54.87 -8.52 37.86
N ASP A 79 -53.68 -8.37 37.22
CA ASP A 79 -53.38 -7.21 36.37
C ASP A 79 -53.36 -7.56 34.85
N ALA A 80 -54.16 -8.53 34.42
CA ALA A 80 -54.27 -8.89 33.00
C ALA A 80 -55.12 -7.82 32.29
N ASN A 81 -54.46 -6.78 31.75
CA ASN A 81 -55.03 -5.87 30.78
C ASN A 81 -55.10 -6.55 29.42
N LEU A 82 -56.12 -7.41 29.24
CA LEU A 82 -56.37 -8.10 27.97
C LEU A 82 -56.85 -7.10 26.93
N THR A 83 -56.02 -6.83 25.95
CA THR A 83 -56.43 -6.08 24.76
C THR A 83 -57.29 -7.03 23.90
N THR A 84 -58.59 -6.77 23.84
CA THR A 84 -59.51 -7.53 22.98
C THR A 84 -59.64 -6.85 21.61
N THR A 85 -59.54 -7.61 20.56
CA THR A 85 -59.89 -7.14 19.19
C THR A 85 -61.06 -7.97 18.68
N THR A 86 -61.93 -7.35 17.88
CA THR A 86 -63.12 -7.99 17.31
C THR A 86 -62.78 -8.52 15.92
N ASP A 87 -63.01 -9.77 15.65
CA ASP A 87 -62.86 -10.37 14.31
C ASP A 87 -63.82 -9.66 13.34
N PRO A 88 -63.34 -9.10 12.25
CA PRO A 88 -64.16 -8.32 11.31
C PRO A 88 -65.14 -9.21 10.49
N VAL A 89 -64.99 -10.53 10.52
CA VAL A 89 -65.81 -11.45 9.73
C VAL A 89 -66.88 -12.13 10.59
N THR A 90 -66.56 -12.47 11.83
CA THR A 90 -67.44 -13.24 12.72
C THR A 90 -68.05 -12.40 13.83
N GLY A 91 -67.55 -11.22 14.13
CA GLY A 91 -67.97 -10.35 15.23
C GLY A 91 -67.61 -10.90 16.62
N GLU A 92 -66.85 -11.98 16.72
CA GLU A 92 -66.47 -12.63 17.97
C GLU A 92 -65.26 -11.90 18.58
N ILE A 93 -65.30 -11.73 19.89
CA ILE A 93 -64.21 -11.07 20.64
C ILE A 93 -63.13 -12.14 20.93
N VAL A 94 -61.98 -12.02 20.29
CA VAL A 94 -60.85 -12.92 20.46
C VAL A 94 -59.82 -12.22 21.36
N ALA A 95 -59.43 -12.88 22.44
CA ALA A 95 -58.31 -12.44 23.27
C ALA A 95 -57.02 -12.68 22.50
N VAL A 96 -56.27 -11.61 22.14
CA VAL A 96 -54.97 -11.69 21.47
C VAL A 96 -53.92 -11.57 22.57
N ASP A 97 -53.05 -12.58 22.65
CA ASP A 97 -51.87 -12.55 23.50
C ASP A 97 -50.96 -11.39 23.05
N PRO A 98 -50.62 -10.44 23.94
CA PRO A 98 -49.73 -9.32 23.54
C PRO A 98 -48.32 -9.75 23.06
N GLU A 99 -47.88 -10.98 23.34
CA GLU A 99 -46.62 -11.50 22.81
C GLU A 99 -46.66 -11.90 21.32
N THR A 100 -47.85 -12.05 20.72
CA THR A 100 -47.97 -12.39 19.29
C THR A 100 -47.98 -11.16 18.35
N LEU A 101 -47.92 -9.94 18.90
CA LEU A 101 -47.82 -8.69 18.13
C LEU A 101 -46.39 -8.16 18.02
N VAL A 102 -45.34 -9.02 18.10
CA VAL A 102 -44.00 -8.66 17.64
C VAL A 102 -44.06 -8.57 16.12
N THR A 103 -44.47 -7.42 15.63
CA THR A 103 -44.18 -7.02 14.24
C THR A 103 -42.66 -7.05 14.12
N GLU A 104 -42.10 -8.08 13.49
CA GLU A 104 -40.70 -8.09 13.12
C GLU A 104 -40.45 -6.83 12.31
N THR A 105 -39.91 -5.80 12.97
CA THR A 105 -39.38 -4.62 12.26
C THR A 105 -38.30 -5.19 11.33
N PRO A 106 -38.43 -5.08 10.01
CA PRO A 106 -37.42 -5.63 9.11
C PRO A 106 -36.07 -5.04 9.52
N GLU A 107 -35.14 -5.92 9.88
CA GLU A 107 -33.78 -5.52 10.20
C GLU A 107 -33.24 -4.72 9.00
N PRO A 108 -32.70 -3.50 9.20
CA PRO A 108 -32.27 -2.68 8.08
C PRO A 108 -31.25 -3.49 7.28
N THR A 109 -31.59 -3.87 6.06
CA THR A 109 -30.68 -4.54 5.14
C THR A 109 -29.44 -3.67 4.99
N ALA A 110 -28.33 -4.06 5.59
CA ALA A 110 -27.09 -3.32 5.55
C ALA A 110 -26.69 -3.09 4.08
N THR A 111 -26.58 -1.84 3.68
CA THR A 111 -26.08 -1.52 2.33
C THR A 111 -24.69 -2.14 2.16
N PRO A 112 -24.44 -2.94 1.12
CA PRO A 112 -23.15 -3.54 0.92
C PRO A 112 -22.05 -2.46 0.88
N ALA A 113 -20.88 -2.78 1.45
CA ALA A 113 -19.75 -1.87 1.41
C ALA A 113 -19.37 -1.54 -0.06
N PRO A 114 -18.95 -0.31 -0.37
CA PRO A 114 -18.80 0.19 -1.75
C PRO A 114 -17.93 -0.67 -2.67
N LEU A 115 -16.92 -1.38 -2.12
CA LEU A 115 -16.02 -2.27 -2.86
C LEU A 115 -16.16 -3.74 -2.46
N ALA A 116 -17.29 -4.11 -1.85
CA ALA A 116 -17.56 -5.51 -1.49
C ALA A 116 -17.46 -6.43 -2.73
N GLY A 117 -16.75 -7.55 -2.57
CA GLY A 117 -16.51 -8.53 -3.63
C GLY A 117 -15.46 -8.12 -4.67
N ARG A 118 -14.81 -6.96 -4.51
CA ARG A 118 -13.68 -6.57 -5.37
C ARG A 118 -12.36 -7.04 -4.79
N THR A 119 -11.48 -7.55 -5.67
CA THR A 119 -10.10 -7.89 -5.32
C THR A 119 -9.13 -6.96 -6.06
N ILE A 120 -8.26 -6.29 -5.32
CA ILE A 120 -7.38 -5.25 -5.83
C ILE A 120 -5.93 -5.59 -5.50
N VAL A 121 -5.07 -5.63 -6.53
CA VAL A 121 -3.62 -5.75 -6.30
C VAL A 121 -3.03 -4.36 -6.12
N ILE A 122 -2.29 -4.18 -5.04
CA ILE A 122 -1.44 -3.02 -4.81
C ILE A 122 0.03 -3.45 -4.97
N ASP A 123 0.68 -2.86 -5.97
CA ASP A 123 2.11 -3.04 -6.19
C ASP A 123 2.88 -1.86 -5.61
N ALA A 124 3.50 -2.06 -4.44
CA ALA A 124 4.44 -1.09 -3.88
C ALA A 124 5.72 -1.11 -4.70
N GLY A 125 5.80 -0.27 -5.73
CA GLY A 125 6.88 -0.23 -6.71
C GLY A 125 8.27 -0.15 -6.09
N LYS A 126 9.26 -0.71 -6.78
CA LYS A 126 10.60 -0.93 -6.27
C LYS A 126 10.63 -1.89 -5.07
N SER A 127 11.82 -2.23 -4.63
CA SER A 127 12.06 -3.02 -3.43
C SER A 127 13.38 -2.59 -2.80
N LYS A 128 13.75 -3.15 -1.67
CA LYS A 128 15.03 -2.89 -1.00
C LYS A 128 16.20 -3.03 -1.97
N GLY A 129 17.15 -2.09 -1.90
CA GLY A 129 18.30 -1.99 -2.82
C GLY A 129 18.17 -0.90 -3.89
N GLY A 130 17.00 -0.29 -4.06
CA GLY A 130 16.84 0.92 -4.87
C GLY A 130 17.60 2.11 -4.30
N THR A 131 18.20 2.94 -5.17
CA THR A 131 19.07 4.06 -4.75
C THR A 131 18.35 5.41 -4.72
N HIS A 132 17.18 5.53 -5.37
CA HIS A 132 16.42 6.77 -5.41
C HIS A 132 15.87 7.14 -4.03
N ARG A 133 16.03 8.40 -3.65
CA ARG A 133 15.62 8.91 -2.35
C ARG A 133 15.26 10.39 -2.40
N GLY A 134 14.43 10.80 -1.45
CA GLY A 134 14.02 12.20 -1.32
C GLY A 134 15.21 13.15 -1.16
N VAL A 135 15.14 14.30 -1.82
CA VAL A 135 16.21 15.28 -1.86
C VAL A 135 16.50 15.86 -0.47
N SER A 136 15.49 16.02 0.37
CA SER A 136 15.57 16.58 1.73
C SER A 136 15.43 15.49 2.79
N SER A 137 14.39 14.64 2.69
CA SER A 137 14.07 13.58 3.65
C SER A 137 15.12 12.47 3.71
N LYS A 138 15.84 12.24 2.60
CA LYS A 138 16.73 11.10 2.40
C LYS A 138 16.03 9.74 2.49
N THR A 139 14.69 9.71 2.56
CA THR A 139 13.89 8.49 2.58
C THR A 139 13.96 7.83 1.21
N TYR A 140 14.21 6.52 1.18
CA TYR A 140 14.26 5.77 -0.06
C TYR A 140 12.87 5.60 -0.70
N GLU A 141 12.81 5.66 -2.04
CA GLU A 141 11.59 5.49 -2.84
C GLU A 141 10.79 4.25 -2.41
N TYR A 142 11.44 3.12 -2.25
CA TYR A 142 10.75 1.87 -1.90
C TYR A 142 10.04 1.92 -0.54
N LYS A 143 10.56 2.71 0.41
CA LYS A 143 9.93 2.93 1.73
C LYS A 143 8.68 3.82 1.61
N ILE A 144 8.80 4.89 0.81
CA ILE A 144 7.67 5.79 0.52
C ILE A 144 6.55 5.01 -0.17
N ASN A 145 6.87 4.30 -1.25
CA ASN A 145 5.88 3.52 -2.00
C ASN A 145 5.17 2.49 -1.11
N PHE A 146 5.88 1.87 -0.16
CA PHE A 146 5.30 0.91 0.76
C PHE A 146 4.39 1.57 1.81
N ALA A 147 4.78 2.72 2.34
CA ALA A 147 3.93 3.47 3.28
C ALA A 147 2.59 3.88 2.63
N PHE A 148 2.62 4.36 1.38
CA PHE A 148 1.40 4.64 0.62
C PHE A 148 0.58 3.39 0.34
N ALA A 149 1.24 2.27 0.01
CA ALA A 149 0.57 1.01 -0.25
C ALA A 149 -0.15 0.46 0.99
N GLN A 150 0.47 0.54 2.18
CA GLN A 150 -0.14 0.15 3.44
C GLN A 150 -1.36 1.02 3.79
N ALA A 151 -1.24 2.34 3.69
CA ALA A 151 -2.36 3.24 3.93
C ALA A 151 -3.52 2.99 2.95
N LEU A 152 -3.21 2.69 1.69
CA LEU A 152 -4.22 2.35 0.69
C LEU A 152 -4.86 0.98 0.97
N GLN A 153 -4.09 0.00 1.43
CA GLN A 153 -4.60 -1.31 1.84
C GLN A 153 -5.64 -1.17 2.95
N GLU A 154 -5.33 -0.40 3.99
CA GLU A 154 -6.25 -0.15 5.11
C GLU A 154 -7.54 0.54 4.65
N GLU A 155 -7.42 1.57 3.81
CA GLU A 155 -8.57 2.30 3.28
C GLU A 155 -9.47 1.41 2.41
N LEU A 156 -8.89 0.61 1.51
CA LEU A 156 -9.65 -0.28 0.64
C LEU A 156 -10.31 -1.44 1.41
N ALA A 157 -9.62 -1.99 2.41
CA ALA A 157 -10.20 -3.00 3.29
C ALA A 157 -11.40 -2.44 4.07
N GLY A 158 -11.32 -1.20 4.57
CA GLY A 158 -12.43 -0.49 5.20
C GLY A 158 -13.63 -0.27 4.26
N LEU A 159 -13.41 -0.24 2.96
CA LEU A 159 -14.45 -0.16 1.92
C LEU A 159 -14.95 -1.55 1.45
N GLY A 160 -14.50 -2.64 2.06
CA GLY A 160 -14.94 -4.01 1.80
C GLY A 160 -14.19 -4.72 0.67
N ALA A 161 -13.10 -4.16 0.14
CA ALA A 161 -12.29 -4.83 -0.87
C ALA A 161 -11.35 -5.87 -0.25
N THR A 162 -11.08 -6.94 -1.00
CA THR A 162 -9.95 -7.83 -0.76
C THR A 162 -8.71 -7.22 -1.38
N VAL A 163 -7.63 -7.07 -0.61
CA VAL A 163 -6.38 -6.48 -1.10
C VAL A 163 -5.27 -7.52 -1.13
N VAL A 164 -4.55 -7.55 -2.25
CA VAL A 164 -3.36 -8.39 -2.44
C VAL A 164 -2.15 -7.47 -2.62
N MET A 165 -1.20 -7.56 -1.71
CA MET A 165 0.05 -6.81 -1.79
C MET A 165 1.10 -7.59 -2.59
N THR A 166 1.93 -6.91 -3.39
CA THR A 166 3.06 -7.56 -4.09
C THR A 166 4.29 -7.77 -3.20
N ARG A 167 4.33 -7.16 -2.04
CA ARG A 167 5.29 -7.38 -0.95
C ARG A 167 4.67 -6.95 0.38
N GLU A 168 5.06 -7.63 1.45
CA GLU A 168 4.50 -7.44 2.79
C GLU A 168 5.40 -6.59 3.71
N SER A 169 6.63 -6.31 3.29
CA SER A 169 7.55 -5.51 4.10
C SER A 169 8.50 -4.66 3.26
N ASN A 170 9.20 -3.72 3.95
CA ASN A 170 10.30 -2.96 3.35
C ASN A 170 11.59 -3.78 3.17
N ASP A 171 11.71 -4.91 3.86
CA ASP A 171 12.91 -5.72 3.81
C ASP A 171 12.91 -6.77 2.69
N GLU A 172 11.75 -6.99 2.09
CA GLU A 172 11.62 -7.89 0.95
C GLU A 172 12.24 -7.32 -0.32
N VAL A 173 12.97 -8.19 -1.02
CA VAL A 173 13.48 -7.93 -2.36
C VAL A 173 12.64 -8.72 -3.35
N VAL A 174 11.67 -8.05 -3.97
CA VAL A 174 10.74 -8.65 -4.92
C VAL A 174 10.98 -8.09 -6.32
N ASP A 175 11.47 -8.91 -7.22
CA ASP A 175 11.70 -8.52 -8.61
C ASP A 175 10.39 -8.30 -9.39
N ALA A 176 10.50 -7.64 -10.54
CA ALA A 176 9.33 -7.30 -11.35
C ALA A 176 8.56 -8.54 -11.84
N GLY A 177 9.26 -9.62 -12.20
CA GLY A 177 8.65 -10.86 -12.66
C GLY A 177 7.84 -11.55 -11.57
N THR A 178 8.34 -11.55 -10.33
CA THR A 178 7.62 -12.07 -9.17
C THR A 178 6.38 -11.24 -8.86
N ARG A 179 6.46 -9.91 -8.92
CA ARG A 179 5.29 -9.03 -8.73
C ARG A 179 4.22 -9.24 -9.81
N VAL A 180 4.62 -9.43 -11.07
CA VAL A 180 3.73 -9.85 -12.18
C VAL A 180 3.03 -11.17 -11.86
N ARG A 181 3.79 -12.16 -11.35
CA ARG A 181 3.26 -13.48 -11.03
C ARG A 181 2.21 -13.40 -9.91
N ILE A 182 2.50 -12.65 -8.85
CA ILE A 182 1.54 -12.41 -7.76
C ILE A 182 0.27 -11.79 -8.33
N ALA A 183 0.38 -10.71 -9.08
CA ALA A 183 -0.77 -10.03 -9.67
C ALA A 183 -1.61 -10.95 -10.56
N ASN A 184 -0.97 -11.70 -11.47
CA ASN A 184 -1.69 -12.53 -12.44
C ASN A 184 -2.29 -13.82 -11.83
N SER A 185 -1.86 -14.25 -10.64
CA SER A 185 -2.38 -15.43 -9.93
C SER A 185 -3.40 -15.10 -8.83
N SER A 186 -3.63 -13.81 -8.56
CA SER A 186 -4.48 -13.38 -7.44
C SER A 186 -5.99 -13.41 -7.72
N ASN A 187 -6.41 -13.66 -8.97
CA ASN A 187 -7.80 -13.50 -9.42
C ASN A 187 -8.37 -12.10 -9.14
N ALA A 188 -7.52 -11.09 -9.14
CA ALA A 188 -7.92 -9.72 -8.86
C ALA A 188 -8.61 -9.06 -10.07
N ASP A 189 -9.36 -8.00 -9.78
CA ASP A 189 -10.07 -7.21 -10.80
C ASP A 189 -9.17 -6.15 -11.44
N ILE A 190 -8.26 -5.55 -10.66
CA ILE A 190 -7.36 -4.47 -11.11
C ILE A 190 -5.99 -4.55 -10.42
N LEU A 191 -5.01 -3.89 -11.04
CA LEU A 191 -3.67 -3.70 -10.50
C LEU A 191 -3.31 -2.20 -10.45
N ILE A 192 -2.87 -1.72 -9.29
CA ILE A 192 -2.35 -0.36 -9.09
C ILE A 192 -0.90 -0.44 -8.62
N SER A 193 0.01 0.13 -9.39
CA SER A 193 1.43 0.17 -9.05
C SER A 193 1.83 1.58 -8.64
N LEU A 194 2.40 1.73 -7.45
CA LEU A 194 2.77 3.00 -6.84
C LEU A 194 4.26 3.27 -7.00
N PHE A 195 4.61 4.48 -7.42
CA PHE A 195 5.98 4.92 -7.68
C PHE A 195 6.22 6.35 -7.22
N CYS A 196 7.50 6.70 -7.06
CA CYS A 196 7.94 8.08 -7.12
C CYS A 196 8.88 8.25 -8.32
N ASN A 197 9.02 9.46 -8.83
CA ASN A 197 10.05 9.80 -9.81
C ASN A 197 11.20 10.57 -9.14
N ASP A 198 12.36 10.52 -9.79
CA ASP A 198 13.55 11.29 -9.42
C ASP A 198 14.10 11.94 -10.70
N LEU A 199 13.56 13.11 -11.03
CA LEU A 199 13.90 13.82 -12.26
C LEU A 199 15.06 14.79 -12.01
N THR A 200 15.90 14.96 -13.02
CA THR A 200 17.08 15.87 -12.93
C THR A 200 16.67 17.32 -12.64
N ASN A 201 15.53 17.78 -13.18
CA ASN A 201 15.01 19.11 -12.92
C ASN A 201 14.25 19.14 -11.58
N SER A 202 14.85 19.69 -10.54
CA SER A 202 14.24 19.81 -9.21
C SER A 202 13.05 20.77 -9.13
N ALA A 203 12.83 21.62 -10.13
CA ALA A 203 11.64 22.46 -10.23
C ALA A 203 10.40 21.66 -10.68
N THR A 204 10.61 20.52 -11.35
CA THR A 204 9.51 19.63 -11.75
C THR A 204 8.85 19.02 -10.52
N ARG A 205 7.52 19.09 -10.45
CA ARG A 205 6.72 18.54 -9.35
C ARG A 205 5.42 17.93 -9.86
N GLY A 206 4.75 17.21 -8.97
CA GLY A 206 3.40 16.73 -9.21
C GLY A 206 3.32 15.23 -9.52
N ALA A 207 2.08 14.78 -9.58
CA ALA A 207 1.70 13.40 -9.86
C ALA A 207 1.48 13.17 -11.35
N GLU A 208 1.67 11.93 -11.79
CA GLU A 208 1.29 11.48 -13.14
C GLU A 208 0.75 10.05 -13.08
N ALA A 209 -0.17 9.72 -13.99
CA ALA A 209 -0.58 8.35 -14.21
C ALA A 209 0.03 7.81 -15.50
N PHE A 210 0.25 6.51 -15.56
CA PHE A 210 0.72 5.86 -16.77
C PHE A 210 0.16 4.44 -16.93
N ILE A 211 0.04 4.01 -18.18
CA ILE A 211 -0.40 2.68 -18.58
C ILE A 211 0.62 2.05 -19.52
N ALA A 212 0.60 0.75 -19.66
CA ALA A 212 1.45 0.08 -20.66
C ALA A 212 1.00 0.40 -22.08
N LYS A 213 1.93 0.38 -23.04
CA LYS A 213 1.61 0.43 -24.47
C LYS A 213 0.69 -0.76 -24.83
N GLY A 214 -0.43 -0.49 -25.46
CA GLY A 214 -1.44 -1.50 -25.79
C GLY A 214 -2.35 -1.91 -24.63
N ALA A 215 -2.32 -1.19 -23.49
CA ALA A 215 -3.23 -1.42 -22.39
C ALA A 215 -4.71 -1.19 -22.81
N SER A 216 -5.63 -1.84 -22.10
CA SER A 216 -7.06 -1.75 -22.37
C SER A 216 -7.64 -0.36 -22.05
N GLU A 217 -8.81 -0.04 -22.61
CA GLU A 217 -9.57 1.16 -22.23
C GLU A 217 -9.94 1.16 -20.74
N SER A 218 -10.14 -0.03 -20.13
CA SER A 218 -10.35 -0.16 -18.69
C SER A 218 -9.13 0.33 -17.90
N SER A 219 -7.91 0.03 -18.34
CA SER A 219 -6.68 0.55 -17.72
C SER A 219 -6.61 2.07 -17.81
N LYS A 220 -7.00 2.65 -18.93
CA LYS A 220 -7.01 4.11 -19.13
C LYS A 220 -8.05 4.79 -18.24
N LYS A 221 -9.27 4.24 -18.18
CA LYS A 221 -10.32 4.73 -17.27
C LYS A 221 -9.88 4.66 -15.81
N LEU A 222 -9.29 3.53 -15.41
CA LEU A 222 -8.74 3.35 -14.06
C LEU A 222 -7.68 4.41 -13.75
N ALA A 223 -6.71 4.60 -14.65
CA ALA A 223 -5.62 5.57 -14.47
C ALA A 223 -6.15 7.00 -14.33
N THR A 224 -7.12 7.39 -15.16
CA THR A 224 -7.75 8.71 -15.09
C THR A 224 -8.49 8.90 -13.77
N ALA A 225 -9.33 7.95 -13.36
CA ALA A 225 -10.11 8.02 -12.14
C ALA A 225 -9.22 8.10 -10.88
N VAL A 226 -8.20 7.25 -10.82
CA VAL A 226 -7.26 7.21 -9.69
C VAL A 226 -6.44 8.50 -9.61
N LEU A 227 -5.90 9.00 -10.73
CA LEU A 227 -5.16 10.26 -10.75
C LEU A 227 -6.02 11.43 -10.28
N THR A 228 -7.26 11.51 -10.79
CA THR A 228 -8.23 12.55 -10.40
C THR A 228 -8.54 12.48 -8.90
N GLY A 229 -8.85 11.29 -8.38
CA GLY A 229 -9.12 11.11 -6.95
C GLY A 229 -7.93 11.50 -6.08
N TYR A 230 -6.72 11.07 -6.46
CA TYR A 230 -5.49 11.40 -5.76
C TYR A 230 -5.22 12.91 -5.72
N THR A 231 -5.29 13.58 -6.86
CA THR A 231 -4.96 15.00 -6.96
C THR A 231 -6.02 15.89 -6.31
N ASN A 232 -7.30 15.55 -6.42
CA ASN A 232 -8.39 16.25 -5.73
C ASN A 232 -8.25 16.18 -4.20
N ALA A 233 -7.89 15.02 -3.67
CA ALA A 233 -7.75 14.84 -2.22
C ALA A 233 -6.50 15.51 -1.66
N THR A 234 -5.38 15.47 -2.39
CA THR A 234 -4.08 15.92 -1.88
C THR A 234 -3.73 17.36 -2.24
N GLY A 235 -4.31 17.89 -3.31
CA GLY A 235 -3.86 19.14 -3.93
C GLY A 235 -2.53 19.00 -4.68
N MET A 236 -2.04 17.78 -4.89
CA MET A 236 -0.85 17.54 -5.72
C MET A 236 -1.15 17.95 -7.17
N PRO A 237 -0.32 18.80 -7.80
CA PRO A 237 -0.56 19.17 -9.18
C PRO A 237 -0.41 17.96 -10.11
N VAL A 238 -1.20 17.93 -11.17
CA VAL A 238 -1.02 16.96 -12.25
C VAL A 238 0.19 17.39 -13.07
N ARG A 239 1.12 16.48 -13.29
CA ARG A 239 2.22 16.69 -14.22
C ARG A 239 1.73 16.27 -15.61
N GLU A 240 1.39 17.27 -16.42
CA GLU A 240 1.08 17.03 -17.84
C GLU A 240 2.33 16.64 -18.63
N THR A 241 2.13 15.74 -19.56
CA THR A 241 3.15 15.27 -20.50
C THR A 241 2.64 15.46 -21.92
N GLU A 242 3.50 15.28 -22.93
CA GLU A 242 3.09 15.35 -24.34
C GLU A 242 1.96 14.38 -24.69
N ASP A 243 1.85 13.26 -23.96
CA ASP A 243 0.79 12.26 -24.09
C ASP A 243 -0.50 12.65 -23.33
N GLY A 244 -0.56 13.82 -22.67
CA GLY A 244 -1.66 14.26 -21.81
C GLY A 244 -1.49 13.82 -20.34
N THR A 245 -2.61 13.66 -19.62
CA THR A 245 -2.60 13.34 -18.17
C THR A 245 -2.31 11.88 -17.85
N VAL A 246 -2.54 10.96 -18.80
CA VAL A 246 -2.23 9.52 -18.67
C VAL A 246 -1.22 9.14 -19.74
N ARG A 247 0.01 8.90 -19.33
CA ARG A 247 1.12 8.60 -20.21
C ARG A 247 1.19 7.12 -20.59
N THR A 248 1.60 6.82 -21.81
CA THR A 248 1.88 5.47 -22.27
C THR A 248 3.36 5.11 -22.09
N VAL A 249 3.66 3.96 -21.50
CA VAL A 249 5.03 3.50 -21.24
C VAL A 249 5.28 2.10 -21.81
N THR A 250 6.55 1.81 -22.16
CA THR A 250 6.97 0.51 -22.70
C THR A 250 7.86 -0.29 -21.76
N ASN A 251 8.42 0.37 -20.73
CA ASN A 251 9.49 -0.16 -19.87
C ASN A 251 9.04 -0.51 -18.45
N LYS A 252 7.74 -0.68 -18.22
CA LYS A 252 7.20 -1.08 -16.92
C LYS A 252 6.66 -2.50 -17.00
N GLU A 253 7.52 -3.46 -16.66
CA GLU A 253 7.24 -4.89 -16.81
C GLU A 253 5.96 -5.32 -16.06
N VAL A 254 5.74 -4.83 -14.84
CA VAL A 254 4.55 -5.15 -14.03
C VAL A 254 3.26 -4.79 -14.75
N LEU A 255 3.24 -3.66 -15.46
CA LEU A 255 2.06 -3.24 -16.22
C LEU A 255 1.95 -3.94 -17.57
N SER A 256 3.08 -4.09 -18.28
CA SER A 256 3.06 -4.65 -19.65
C SER A 256 2.79 -6.15 -19.70
N LYS A 257 3.07 -6.87 -18.61
CA LYS A 257 2.82 -8.32 -18.46
C LYS A 257 1.62 -8.65 -17.59
N SER A 258 0.93 -7.63 -17.05
CA SER A 258 -0.31 -7.82 -16.31
C SER A 258 -1.42 -8.30 -17.24
N LYS A 259 -2.19 -9.30 -16.77
CA LYS A 259 -3.44 -9.74 -17.41
C LYS A 259 -4.65 -8.92 -16.95
N LEU A 260 -4.47 -8.12 -15.91
CA LEU A 260 -5.50 -7.27 -15.29
C LEU A 260 -5.52 -5.89 -15.95
N PRO A 261 -6.63 -5.15 -15.91
CA PRO A 261 -6.61 -3.71 -16.05
C PRO A 261 -5.59 -3.13 -15.06
N ALA A 262 -4.56 -2.46 -15.57
CA ALA A 262 -3.41 -2.07 -14.77
C ALA A 262 -2.99 -0.63 -15.05
N MET A 263 -2.60 0.09 -13.98
CA MET A 263 -2.04 1.42 -14.07
C MET A 263 -0.88 1.63 -13.10
N GLY A 264 -0.05 2.61 -13.38
CA GLY A 264 0.95 3.13 -12.44
C GLY A 264 0.62 4.57 -12.04
N LEU A 265 0.77 4.88 -10.76
CA LEU A 265 0.66 6.22 -10.22
C LEU A 265 2.03 6.68 -9.73
N VAL A 266 2.53 7.79 -10.29
CA VAL A 266 3.63 8.53 -9.71
C VAL A 266 3.07 9.46 -8.65
N LEU A 267 3.42 9.22 -7.40
CA LEU A 267 2.93 9.95 -6.24
C LEU A 267 3.48 11.38 -6.15
N GLY A 268 4.67 11.61 -6.71
CA GLY A 268 5.37 12.89 -6.74
C GLY A 268 6.83 12.73 -7.14
N GLN A 269 7.58 13.84 -7.08
CA GLN A 269 8.97 13.92 -7.53
C GLN A 269 9.92 14.00 -6.33
N LEU A 270 10.77 12.99 -6.14
CA LEU A 270 11.74 12.93 -5.04
C LEU A 270 12.79 14.05 -5.09
N SER A 271 13.10 14.54 -6.28
CA SER A 271 14.00 15.66 -6.52
C SER A 271 13.41 17.03 -6.17
N ASN A 272 12.08 17.15 -6.03
CA ASN A 272 11.40 18.36 -5.65
C ASN A 272 11.19 18.42 -4.13
N ARG A 273 11.63 19.50 -3.48
CA ARG A 273 11.56 19.63 -2.01
C ARG A 273 10.14 19.62 -1.46
N SER A 274 9.19 20.23 -2.17
CA SER A 274 7.80 20.29 -1.73
C SER A 274 7.12 18.92 -1.85
N ASP A 275 7.35 18.22 -2.95
CA ASP A 275 6.82 16.88 -3.14
C ASP A 275 7.46 15.89 -2.15
N ASP A 276 8.79 15.95 -1.95
CA ASP A 276 9.48 15.12 -0.97
C ASP A 276 8.96 15.32 0.46
N ALA A 277 8.66 16.57 0.86
CA ALA A 277 8.05 16.84 2.16
C ALA A 277 6.66 16.19 2.28
N ASN A 278 5.80 16.36 1.28
CA ASN A 278 4.47 15.76 1.23
C ASN A 278 4.52 14.22 1.27
N LEU A 279 5.43 13.64 0.49
CA LEU A 279 5.59 12.18 0.39
C LEU A 279 6.06 11.52 1.70
N ASN A 280 6.56 12.30 2.65
CA ASN A 280 6.98 11.83 3.98
C ASN A 280 6.05 12.31 5.12
N ASP A 281 4.96 13.00 4.79
CA ASP A 281 3.98 13.47 5.76
C ASP A 281 2.84 12.46 5.93
N ALA A 282 2.62 11.99 7.16
CA ALA A 282 1.62 10.95 7.45
C ALA A 282 0.19 11.41 7.13
N ALA A 283 -0.13 12.69 7.36
CA ALA A 283 -1.46 13.23 7.05
C ALA A 283 -1.69 13.32 5.55
N PHE A 284 -0.64 13.66 4.80
CA PHE A 284 -0.67 13.64 3.33
C PHE A 284 -0.86 12.21 2.80
N ILE A 285 -0.12 11.23 3.34
CA ILE A 285 -0.25 9.80 2.95
C ILE A 285 -1.68 9.32 3.18
N ALA A 286 -2.28 9.62 4.33
CA ALA A 286 -3.67 9.26 4.62
C ALA A 286 -4.68 9.92 3.66
N LYS A 287 -4.50 11.22 3.32
CA LYS A 287 -5.31 11.90 2.29
C LYS A 287 -5.15 11.24 0.93
N ALA A 288 -3.93 10.88 0.57
CA ALA A 288 -3.62 10.22 -0.69
C ALA A 288 -4.32 8.86 -0.80
N ALA A 289 -4.28 8.04 0.25
CA ALA A 289 -4.96 6.75 0.31
C ALA A 289 -6.47 6.90 0.06
N ARG A 290 -7.13 7.82 0.78
CA ARG A 290 -8.54 8.13 0.56
C ARG A 290 -8.84 8.62 -0.85
N GLY A 291 -7.97 9.46 -1.41
CA GLY A 291 -8.12 9.97 -2.77
C GLY A 291 -8.01 8.87 -3.81
N ILE A 292 -7.02 7.99 -3.69
CA ILE A 292 -6.84 6.83 -4.57
C ILE A 292 -8.06 5.90 -4.46
N ALA A 293 -8.49 5.58 -3.24
CA ALA A 293 -9.67 4.74 -3.01
C ALA A 293 -10.95 5.36 -3.58
N SER A 294 -11.14 6.68 -3.47
CA SER A 294 -12.24 7.41 -4.13
C SER A 294 -12.19 7.28 -5.65
N GLY A 295 -11.00 7.39 -6.24
CA GLY A 295 -10.81 7.15 -7.68
C GLY A 295 -11.17 5.72 -8.10
N ILE A 296 -10.81 4.73 -7.29
CA ILE A 296 -11.17 3.32 -7.52
C ILE A 296 -12.70 3.12 -7.43
N ARG A 297 -13.35 3.70 -6.42
CA ARG A 297 -14.82 3.69 -6.32
C ARG A 297 -15.46 4.30 -7.57
N SER A 298 -14.99 5.45 -7.99
CA SER A 298 -15.48 6.12 -9.22
C SER A 298 -15.30 5.26 -10.46
N TYR A 299 -14.18 4.51 -10.56
CA TYR A 299 -13.94 3.56 -11.65
C TYR A 299 -15.00 2.45 -11.69
N TYR A 300 -15.46 1.98 -10.53
CA TYR A 300 -16.52 0.96 -10.43
C TYR A 300 -17.94 1.53 -10.43
N GLY A 301 -18.11 2.85 -10.34
CA GLY A 301 -19.42 3.51 -10.24
C GLY A 301 -20.08 3.34 -8.86
N ALA A 302 -19.25 3.25 -7.80
CA ALA A 302 -19.68 2.97 -6.42
C ALA A 302 -19.50 4.19 -5.49
#